data_dc6184497f3341752f3206e5725d3eff
#
_entry.id   dc6184497f3341752f3206e5725d3eff
#
_cell.length_a   1.000
_cell.length_b   1.000
_cell.length_c   1.000
_cell.angle_alpha   90.00
_cell.angle_beta   90.00
_cell.angle_gamma   90.00
#
_symmetry.space_group_name_H-M   'P 1'
#
loop_
_entity.id
_entity.type
_entity.pdbx_description
1 polymer ?
#
loop_
_entity_poly.entity_id
_entity_poly.type
_entity_poly.pdbx_seq_one_letter_code
_entity_poly.pdbx_strand_id
1 'polypeptide(L)'
;MNKIKFDNKTLEDVFEQLALGKSVKSVLDEKNLSYEGLRKLMRKKPKIRRLYEEAKEDGIDYLLSNNIDMLNKTVDEFKANGKGDLAITNLLKEITNLNRWKASKLLPKYNDNAQKLQLSNADNKPLIVKWAKD
;
A
#
# COMPACT_ATOMS: atom_id res chain seq x y z
N MET A 1 30.60 15.46 12.50
CA MET A 1 29.94 14.45 11.73
C MET A 1 28.93 15.02 10.74
N ASN A 2 29.07 14.64 9.53
CA ASN A 2 28.20 15.18 8.49
C ASN A 2 26.88 14.44 8.48
N LYS A 3 25.80 15.21 8.59
CA LYS A 3 24.48 14.63 8.43
C LYS A 3 24.09 14.69 6.97
N ILE A 4 23.54 13.62 6.47
CA ILE A 4 23.02 13.58 5.13
C ILE A 4 21.74 14.41 5.13
N LYS A 5 21.68 15.40 4.27
CA LYS A 5 20.54 16.28 4.22
C LYS A 5 19.50 15.76 3.25
N PHE A 6 18.26 16.18 3.48
CA PHE A 6 17.16 15.86 2.57
C PHE A 6 17.14 16.89 1.44
N ASP A 7 18.06 16.75 0.49
CA ASP A 7 18.01 17.60 -0.69
C ASP A 7 16.98 17.04 -1.68
N ASN A 8 16.74 17.76 -2.75
CA ASN A 8 15.69 17.39 -3.70
C ASN A 8 15.93 16.01 -4.31
N LYS A 9 17.17 15.72 -4.66
CA LYS A 9 17.51 14.44 -5.27
C LYS A 9 17.30 13.30 -4.29
N THR A 10 17.71 13.49 -3.05
CA THR A 10 17.55 12.48 -2.02
C THR A 10 16.06 12.22 -1.75
N LEU A 11 15.26 13.27 -1.68
CA LEU A 11 13.83 13.13 -1.48
C LEU A 11 13.17 12.40 -2.64
N GLU A 12 13.54 12.74 -3.87
CA GLU A 12 13.01 12.04 -5.03
C GLU A 12 13.28 10.56 -4.95
N ASP A 13 14.52 10.20 -4.60
CA ASP A 13 14.89 8.81 -4.51
C ASP A 13 14.14 8.10 -3.39
N VAL A 14 14.01 8.75 -2.23
CA VAL A 14 13.24 8.19 -1.11
C VAL A 14 11.80 7.92 -1.55
N PHE A 15 11.16 8.90 -2.16
CA PHE A 15 9.77 8.75 -2.56
C PHE A 15 9.60 7.71 -3.67
N GLU A 16 10.58 7.61 -4.57
CA GLU A 16 10.56 6.58 -5.61
C GLU A 16 10.60 5.19 -4.99
N GLN A 17 11.46 5.00 -4.00
CA GLN A 17 11.55 3.71 -3.31
C GLN A 17 10.28 3.39 -2.54
N LEU A 18 9.68 4.39 -1.91
CA LEU A 18 8.41 4.21 -1.21
C LEU A 18 7.30 3.80 -2.19
N ALA A 19 7.30 4.39 -3.38
CA ALA A 19 6.31 4.07 -4.39
C ALA A 19 6.46 2.64 -4.91
N LEU A 20 7.63 2.04 -4.70
CA LEU A 20 7.85 0.63 -5.03
C LEU A 20 7.47 -0.30 -3.88
N GLY A 21 6.85 0.23 -2.85
CA GLY A 21 6.33 -0.58 -1.76
C GLY A 21 7.29 -0.83 -0.62
N LYS A 22 8.47 -0.23 -0.64
CA LYS A 22 9.40 -0.40 0.45
C LYS A 22 8.96 0.36 1.68
N SER A 23 9.31 -0.14 2.85
CA SER A 23 8.94 0.54 4.09
C SER A 23 9.78 1.80 4.28
N VAL A 24 9.17 2.78 4.95
CA VAL A 24 9.86 4.04 5.23
C VAL A 24 11.14 3.80 6.00
N LYS A 25 11.06 2.96 7.02
CA LYS A 25 12.22 2.65 7.85
C LYS A 25 13.37 2.08 7.00
N SER A 26 13.05 1.11 6.15
CA SER A 26 14.03 0.47 5.31
C SER A 26 14.73 1.47 4.39
N VAL A 27 13.95 2.32 3.74
CA VAL A 27 14.50 3.29 2.79
C VAL A 27 15.39 4.30 3.50
N LEU A 28 14.94 4.80 4.64
CA LEU A 28 15.72 5.80 5.37
C LEU A 28 16.98 5.19 5.97
N ASP A 29 16.91 3.97 6.48
CA ASP A 29 18.08 3.30 7.05
C ASP A 29 19.14 3.10 5.98
N GLU A 30 18.75 2.72 4.77
CA GLU A 30 19.69 2.55 3.67
C GLU A 30 20.47 3.83 3.38
N LYS A 31 19.83 4.95 3.56
CA LYS A 31 20.43 6.25 3.23
C LYS A 31 20.97 6.99 4.45
N ASN A 32 20.96 6.35 5.61
CA ASN A 32 21.40 6.95 6.86
C ASN A 32 20.64 8.24 7.17
N LEU A 33 19.36 8.24 6.90
CA LEU A 33 18.49 9.39 7.18
C LEU A 33 17.61 9.05 8.37
N SER A 34 17.22 10.07 9.13
CA SER A 34 16.34 9.86 10.28
C SER A 34 14.90 10.14 9.92
N TYR A 35 14.00 9.34 10.46
CA TYR A 35 12.58 9.58 10.29
C TYR A 35 12.16 10.90 10.92
N GLU A 36 12.78 11.23 12.05
CA GLU A 36 12.50 12.48 12.74
C GLU A 36 12.83 13.67 11.85
N GLY A 37 13.95 13.61 11.13
CA GLY A 37 14.31 14.66 10.19
C GLY A 37 13.28 14.80 9.08
N LEU A 38 12.80 13.69 8.55
CA LEU A 38 11.78 13.69 7.52
C LEU A 38 10.47 14.28 8.06
N ARG A 39 10.07 13.89 9.26
CA ARG A 39 8.86 14.42 9.88
C ARG A 39 8.91 15.94 10.05
N LYS A 40 10.06 16.43 10.52
CA LYS A 40 10.24 17.87 10.69
C LYS A 40 10.14 18.60 9.36
N LEU A 41 10.74 18.03 8.33
CA LEU A 41 10.70 18.62 7.00
C LEU A 41 9.26 18.65 6.47
N MET A 42 8.51 17.58 6.66
CA MET A 42 7.13 17.52 6.20
C MET A 42 6.24 18.52 6.93
N ARG A 43 6.52 18.78 8.20
CA ARG A 43 5.78 19.81 8.93
C ARG A 43 6.05 21.20 8.37
N LYS A 44 7.28 21.46 7.97
CA LYS A 44 7.64 22.76 7.43
C LYS A 44 7.15 22.97 6.01
N LYS A 45 7.11 21.90 5.23
CA LYS A 45 6.77 22.00 3.81
C LYS A 45 5.62 21.07 3.46
N PRO A 46 4.40 21.59 3.41
CA PRO A 46 3.24 20.75 3.08
C PRO A 46 3.33 20.05 1.73
N LYS A 47 4.06 20.64 0.78
CA LYS A 47 4.24 20.02 -0.53
C LYS A 47 5.01 18.71 -0.40
N ILE A 48 6.05 18.69 0.46
CA ILE A 48 6.83 17.49 0.70
C ILE A 48 5.94 16.42 1.34
N ARG A 49 5.11 16.82 2.27
CA ARG A 49 4.20 15.89 2.93
C ARG A 49 3.24 15.26 1.92
N ARG A 50 2.74 16.05 0.99
CA ARG A 50 1.84 15.55 -0.04
C ARG A 50 2.54 14.51 -0.92
N LEU A 51 3.77 14.79 -1.33
CA LEU A 51 4.55 13.86 -2.14
C LEU A 51 4.80 12.56 -1.39
N TYR A 52 5.08 12.67 -0.10
CA TYR A 52 5.28 11.51 0.74
C TYR A 52 4.01 10.65 0.79
N GLU A 53 2.87 11.28 1.00
CA GLU A 53 1.60 10.56 1.08
C GLU A 53 1.25 9.89 -0.24
N GLU A 54 1.50 10.58 -1.35
CA GLU A 54 1.29 10.00 -2.68
C GLU A 54 2.20 8.79 -2.90
N ALA A 55 3.46 8.91 -2.51
CA ALA A 55 4.39 7.81 -2.67
C ALA A 55 3.97 6.58 -1.86
N LYS A 56 3.50 6.79 -0.63
CA LYS A 56 3.04 5.68 0.20
C LYS A 56 1.79 5.04 -0.39
N GLU A 57 0.90 5.85 -0.92
CA GLU A 57 -0.31 5.34 -1.56
C GLU A 57 0.04 4.50 -2.80
N ASP A 58 0.94 5.02 -3.63
CA ASP A 58 1.40 4.29 -4.80
C ASP A 58 2.08 2.98 -4.39
N GLY A 59 2.83 3.00 -3.30
CA GLY A 59 3.50 1.81 -2.80
C GLY A 59 2.54 0.74 -2.35
N ILE A 60 1.45 1.12 -1.70
CA ILE A 60 0.44 0.17 -1.28
C ILE A 60 -0.25 -0.45 -2.50
N ASP A 61 -0.59 0.39 -3.48
CA ASP A 61 -1.19 -0.11 -4.72
C ASP A 61 -0.25 -1.08 -5.43
N TYR A 62 1.03 -0.76 -5.48
CA TYR A 62 2.04 -1.60 -6.09
C TYR A 62 2.12 -2.96 -5.39
N LEU A 63 2.14 -2.96 -4.06
CA LEU A 63 2.22 -4.20 -3.29
C LEU A 63 0.98 -5.07 -3.50
N LEU A 64 -0.20 -4.46 -3.52
CA LEU A 64 -1.43 -5.20 -3.74
C LEU A 64 -1.42 -5.86 -5.12
N SER A 65 -1.02 -5.10 -6.14
CA SER A 65 -0.96 -5.63 -7.50
C SER A 65 0.03 -6.79 -7.61
N ASN A 66 1.21 -6.61 -7.02
CA ASN A 66 2.22 -7.66 -7.02
C ASN A 66 1.72 -8.94 -6.35
N ASN A 67 1.08 -8.79 -5.21
CA ASN A 67 0.59 -9.95 -4.47
C ASN A 67 -0.49 -10.68 -5.24
N ILE A 68 -1.38 -9.93 -5.89
CA ILE A 68 -2.43 -10.53 -6.72
C ILE A 68 -1.82 -11.28 -7.90
N ASP A 69 -0.82 -10.69 -8.55
CA ASP A 69 -0.15 -11.33 -9.67
C ASP A 69 0.54 -12.61 -9.24
N MET A 70 1.20 -12.60 -8.08
CA MET A 70 1.86 -13.78 -7.56
C MET A 70 0.87 -14.88 -7.21
N LEU A 71 -0.28 -14.51 -6.64
CA LEU A 71 -1.32 -15.47 -6.34
C LEU A 71 -1.86 -16.11 -7.61
N ASN A 72 -2.13 -15.28 -8.62
CA ASN A 72 -2.65 -15.78 -9.88
C ASN A 72 -1.66 -16.71 -10.56
N LYS A 73 -0.38 -16.36 -10.53
CA LYS A 73 0.66 -17.20 -11.10
C LYS A 73 0.72 -18.55 -10.39
N THR A 74 0.65 -18.54 -9.07
CA THR A 74 0.68 -19.77 -8.29
C THR A 74 -0.53 -20.65 -8.60
N VAL A 75 -1.71 -20.06 -8.72
CA VAL A 75 -2.91 -20.78 -9.08
C VAL A 75 -2.79 -21.40 -10.47
N ASP A 76 -2.25 -20.63 -11.43
CA ASP A 76 -2.07 -21.12 -12.78
C ASP A 76 -1.10 -22.31 -12.83
N GLU A 77 -0.03 -22.22 -12.06
CA GLU A 77 0.94 -23.32 -11.95
C GLU A 77 0.29 -24.56 -11.36
N PHE A 78 -0.54 -24.37 -10.35
CA PHE A 78 -1.27 -25.48 -9.75
C PHE A 78 -2.17 -26.15 -10.78
N LYS A 79 -2.91 -25.36 -11.55
CA LYS A 79 -3.82 -25.89 -12.56
C LYS A 79 -3.08 -26.61 -13.67
N ALA A 80 -1.95 -26.05 -14.11
CA ALA A 80 -1.20 -26.61 -15.22
C ALA A 80 -0.52 -27.92 -14.85
N ASN A 81 0.00 -28.02 -13.63
CA ASN A 81 0.81 -29.15 -13.21
C ASN A 81 0.06 -30.14 -12.33
N GLY A 82 -1.15 -29.80 -11.95
CA GLY A 82 -1.90 -30.63 -11.00
C GLY A 82 -1.28 -30.64 -9.62
N LYS A 83 -0.30 -29.82 -9.41
CA LYS A 83 0.42 -29.70 -8.15
C LYS A 83 0.68 -28.24 -7.86
N GLY A 84 0.67 -27.90 -6.59
CA GLY A 84 1.04 -26.58 -6.16
C GLY A 84 1.43 -26.65 -4.71
N ASP A 85 2.04 -25.61 -4.23
CA ASP A 85 2.42 -25.54 -2.83
C ASP A 85 1.30 -24.78 -2.10
N LEU A 86 0.44 -25.54 -1.45
CA LEU A 86 -0.68 -24.96 -0.71
C LEU A 86 -0.20 -24.02 0.39
N ALA A 87 0.94 -24.33 1.02
CA ALA A 87 1.46 -23.48 2.08
C ALA A 87 1.85 -22.12 1.52
N ILE A 88 2.51 -22.11 0.37
CA ILE A 88 2.88 -20.85 -0.27
C ILE A 88 1.65 -20.09 -0.72
N THR A 89 0.67 -20.78 -1.29
CA THR A 89 -0.57 -20.15 -1.73
C THR A 89 -1.29 -19.49 -0.55
N ASN A 90 -1.39 -20.21 0.57
CA ASN A 90 -2.04 -19.68 1.75
C ASN A 90 -1.29 -18.49 2.32
N LEU A 91 0.05 -18.55 2.31
CA LEU A 91 0.87 -17.44 2.77
C LEU A 91 0.64 -16.20 1.92
N LEU A 92 0.60 -16.37 0.60
CA LEU A 92 0.36 -15.26 -0.32
C LEU A 92 -1.03 -14.66 -0.11
N LYS A 93 -2.02 -15.50 0.15
CA LYS A 93 -3.37 -15.01 0.46
C LYS A 93 -3.37 -14.16 1.72
N GLU A 94 -2.66 -14.62 2.75
CA GLU A 94 -2.59 -13.88 4.00
C GLU A 94 -1.88 -12.55 3.83
N ILE A 95 -0.79 -12.53 3.06
CA ILE A 95 -0.07 -11.29 2.77
C ILE A 95 -0.98 -10.33 2.01
N THR A 96 -1.71 -10.84 1.02
CA THR A 96 -2.63 -10.01 0.25
C THR A 96 -3.73 -9.45 1.15
N ASN A 97 -4.29 -10.28 2.02
CA ASN A 97 -5.32 -9.83 2.95
C ASN A 97 -4.79 -8.79 3.91
N LEU A 98 -3.58 -8.97 4.41
CA LEU A 98 -2.95 -8.01 5.29
C LEU A 98 -2.76 -6.66 4.57
N ASN A 99 -2.30 -6.71 3.33
CA ASN A 99 -2.10 -5.49 2.55
C ASN A 99 -3.42 -4.79 2.25
N ARG A 100 -4.47 -5.56 1.98
CA ARG A 100 -5.81 -4.99 1.78
C ARG A 100 -6.31 -4.33 3.06
N TRP A 101 -6.07 -4.98 4.19
CA TRP A 101 -6.46 -4.40 5.47
C TRP A 101 -5.71 -3.10 5.72
N LYS A 102 -4.40 -3.09 5.47
CA LYS A 102 -3.61 -1.87 5.60
C LYS A 102 -4.14 -0.77 4.68
N ALA A 103 -4.45 -1.12 3.44
CA ALA A 103 -4.97 -0.15 2.49
C ALA A 103 -6.28 0.43 2.98
N SER A 104 -7.18 -0.39 3.49
CA SER A 104 -8.47 0.09 3.98
C SER A 104 -8.31 1.04 5.16
N LYS A 105 -7.25 0.87 5.96
CA LYS A 105 -7.01 1.74 7.10
C LYS A 105 -6.29 3.03 6.73
N LEU A 106 -5.41 2.95 5.73
CA LEU A 106 -4.55 4.08 5.39
C LEU A 106 -5.04 4.89 4.19
N LEU A 107 -5.77 4.27 3.28
CA LEU A 107 -6.21 4.91 2.05
C LEU A 107 -7.72 5.06 2.05
N PRO A 108 -8.21 6.28 2.08
CA PRO A 108 -9.66 6.52 2.14
C PRO A 108 -10.46 5.84 1.03
N LYS A 109 -9.90 5.72 -0.16
CA LYS A 109 -10.63 5.13 -1.27
C LYS A 109 -11.04 3.68 -1.00
N TYR A 110 -10.20 2.91 -0.32
CA TYR A 110 -10.52 1.53 0.02
C TYR A 110 -11.51 1.45 1.16
N ASN A 111 -11.35 2.34 2.13
CA ASN A 111 -12.24 2.39 3.27
C ASN A 111 -13.66 2.81 2.83
N ASP A 112 -13.76 3.79 1.97
CA ASP A 112 -15.04 4.25 1.47
C ASP A 112 -15.79 3.13 0.76
N ASN A 113 -15.10 2.36 -0.06
CA ASN A 113 -15.72 1.25 -0.77
C ASN A 113 -16.27 0.22 0.21
N ALA A 114 -15.53 -0.08 1.26
CA ALA A 114 -15.99 -1.02 2.27
C ALA A 114 -17.23 -0.50 2.98
N GLN A 115 -17.24 0.77 3.31
CA GLN A 115 -18.39 1.39 3.96
C GLN A 115 -19.61 1.40 3.07
N LYS A 116 -19.43 1.71 1.80
CA LYS A 116 -20.52 1.69 0.85
C LYS A 116 -21.15 0.32 0.72
N LEU A 117 -20.32 -0.71 0.69
CA LEU A 117 -20.80 -2.07 0.64
C LEU A 117 -21.62 -2.42 1.87
N GLN A 118 -21.15 -2.02 3.03
CA GLN A 118 -21.88 -2.27 4.27
C GLN A 118 -23.22 -1.54 4.29
N LEU A 119 -23.21 -0.30 3.86
CA LEU A 119 -24.45 0.48 3.82
C LEU A 119 -25.46 -0.09 2.86
N SER A 120 -25.01 -0.54 1.70
CA SER A 120 -25.93 -1.15 0.74
C SER A 120 -26.60 -2.37 1.32
N ASN A 121 -25.85 -3.19 2.04
CA ASN A 121 -26.40 -4.39 2.63
C ASN A 121 -27.33 -4.08 3.79
N ALA A 122 -26.99 -3.08 4.56
CA ALA A 122 -27.79 -2.72 5.72
C ALA A 122 -29.09 -2.05 5.36
N ASP A 123 -29.05 -1.31 4.32
CA ASP A 123 -30.21 -0.57 3.96
C ASP A 123 -31.24 -1.33 3.37
N ASN A 124 -30.99 -2.26 3.03
CA ASN A 124 -31.92 -2.89 2.46
C ASN A 124 -32.40 -2.37 1.44
N LYS A 125 -31.99 -1.79 1.39
CA LYS A 125 -32.30 -1.18 0.48
C LYS A 125 -31.51 -1.55 -0.28
N PRO A 126 -31.05 -2.00 -0.47
CA PRO A 126 -30.23 -2.41 -0.78
C PRO A 126 -29.16 -2.54 -0.72
N LEU A 127 -29.00 -2.96 -0.95
CA LEU A 127 -28.00 -2.85 -0.82
C LEU A 127 -27.39 -2.60 -1.57
N ILE A 128 -27.72 -2.47 -2.26
CA ILE A 128 -27.20 -2.08 -2.71
C ILE A 128 -26.89 -1.48 -3.13
N VAL A 129 -27.11 -1.26 -3.29
CA VAL A 129 -26.79 -0.59 -3.41
C VAL A 129 -26.65 0.17 -3.62
N LYS A 130 -27.02 0.46 -3.66
CA LYS A 130 -26.86 1.46 -3.82
C LYS A 130 -25.74 1.98 -3.62
N TRP A 131 -25.06 1.58 -3.61
CA TRP A 131 -23.97 2.15 -3.53
C TRP A 131 -23.55 2.64 -4.64
N ALA A 132 -24.23 2.64 -5.25
CA ALA A 132 -23.92 3.44 -6.11
C ALA A 132 -24.68 4.54 -6.04
N LYS A 133 -25.50 4.70 -5.42
CA LYS A 133 -26.21 5.73 -5.43
C LYS A 133 -25.95 6.63 -4.68
N ASP A 134 -25.99 6.63 -4.29
CA ASP A 134 -25.93 7.48 -3.78
C ASP A 134 -25.22 7.99 -3.91
#